data_49286736d97077c27f220df58459e61a
#
_entry.id   49286736d97077c27f220df58459e61a
#
_cell.length_a   1.000
_cell.length_b   1.000
_cell.length_c   1.000
_cell.angle_alpha   90.00
_cell.angle_beta   90.00
_cell.angle_gamma   90.00
#
_symmetry.space_group_name_H-M   'P 1'
#
loop_
_entity.id
_entity.type
_entity.pdbx_description
1 polymer ?
#
loop_
_entity_poly.entity_id
_entity_poly.type
_entity_poly.pdbx_seq_one_letter_code
_entity_poly.pdbx_strand_id
1 'polypeptide(L)'
;DWDYEWGYDYNHYKEIMDFIRDNKIPVVALNITKEFGKTIRKKGIEGLSEEERKTLPEIDTTDVYHRKYLESILMSHGHGDTDMSGLFEKFYQVQCVWEDVMADSITGYLSSPEAKDKKLLVFIGGGHIIYHFGVPKRVYRSNHLPYLTIETYEKRALNPDKDHPLFAGDIPLQPADYIKVVQLPEPKKTKVVLGVMIRNMKENETEEGKEDKDKKEQKYRVVMDSVREDSAAGR
;
A
#
# COMPACT_ATOMS: atom_id res chain seq x y z
N ASP A 1 -5.17 15.84 -6.94
CA ASP A 1 -5.65 14.84 -7.89
C ASP A 1 -5.89 13.51 -7.17
N TRP A 2 -7.18 13.14 -6.97
CA TRP A 2 -7.58 11.94 -6.25
C TRP A 2 -6.98 10.66 -6.82
N ASP A 3 -7.13 10.46 -8.13
CA ASP A 3 -6.69 9.22 -8.79
C ASP A 3 -5.16 9.05 -8.72
N TYR A 4 -4.44 10.16 -8.79
CA TYR A 4 -2.99 10.15 -8.69
C TYR A 4 -2.51 9.90 -7.27
N GLU A 5 -3.01 10.63 -6.27
CA GLU A 5 -2.50 10.54 -4.89
C GLU A 5 -3.06 9.32 -4.14
N TRP A 6 -4.36 9.03 -4.28
CA TRP A 6 -5.01 7.94 -3.55
C TRP A 6 -4.89 6.60 -4.27
N GLY A 7 -5.08 6.59 -5.60
CA GLY A 7 -4.91 5.40 -6.45
C GLY A 7 -6.08 4.42 -6.43
N TYR A 8 -7.19 4.77 -5.81
CA TYR A 8 -8.44 4.01 -5.81
C TYR A 8 -9.54 4.79 -6.49
N ASP A 9 -10.49 4.09 -7.15
CA ASP A 9 -11.63 4.72 -7.78
C ASP A 9 -12.44 5.55 -6.77
N TYR A 10 -12.61 6.84 -7.07
CA TYR A 10 -13.36 7.78 -6.24
C TYR A 10 -14.79 7.29 -5.94
N ASN A 11 -15.42 6.56 -6.86
CA ASN A 11 -16.77 6.07 -6.67
C ASN A 11 -16.92 5.16 -5.45
N HIS A 12 -15.86 4.50 -5.00
CA HIS A 12 -15.88 3.69 -3.78
C HIS A 12 -16.00 4.53 -2.50
N TYR A 13 -15.62 5.80 -2.58
CA TYR A 13 -15.61 6.74 -1.45
C TYR A 13 -16.64 7.86 -1.59
N LYS A 14 -17.27 7.95 -2.75
CA LYS A 14 -18.17 9.06 -3.10
C LYS A 14 -19.25 9.32 -2.04
N GLU A 15 -19.94 8.31 -1.59
CA GLU A 15 -21.03 8.45 -0.60
C GLU A 15 -20.50 9.05 0.71
N ILE A 16 -19.35 8.61 1.18
CA ILE A 16 -18.77 9.14 2.40
C ILE A 16 -18.23 10.56 2.20
N MET A 17 -17.65 10.85 1.03
CA MET A 17 -17.19 12.20 0.69
C MET A 17 -18.33 13.19 0.52
N ASP A 18 -19.43 12.76 -0.05
CA ASP A 18 -20.66 13.55 -0.13
C ASP A 18 -21.21 13.83 1.28
N PHE A 19 -21.28 12.83 2.15
CA PHE A 19 -21.69 13.00 3.54
C PHE A 19 -20.80 14.00 4.29
N ILE A 20 -19.48 13.89 4.15
CA ILE A 20 -18.49 14.79 4.76
C ILE A 20 -18.73 16.23 4.28
N ARG A 21 -18.87 16.43 2.96
CA ARG A 21 -19.14 17.74 2.36
C ARG A 21 -20.45 18.35 2.86
N ASP A 22 -21.54 17.57 2.80
CA ASP A 22 -22.88 18.06 3.11
C ASP A 22 -23.04 18.40 4.61
N ASN A 23 -22.30 17.71 5.47
CA ASN A 23 -22.24 17.99 6.91
C ASN A 23 -21.09 18.93 7.32
N LYS A 24 -20.31 19.45 6.36
CA LYS A 24 -19.17 20.35 6.60
C LYS A 24 -18.17 19.80 7.62
N ILE A 25 -17.90 18.48 7.53
CA ILE A 25 -16.93 17.82 8.41
C ILE A 25 -15.51 18.18 7.93
N PRO A 26 -14.64 18.68 8.82
CA PRO A 26 -13.25 18.95 8.45
C PRO A 26 -12.52 17.68 8.01
N VAL A 27 -11.68 17.79 7.00
CA VAL A 27 -10.85 16.70 6.48
C VAL A 27 -9.39 17.10 6.58
N VAL A 28 -8.57 16.18 7.07
CA VAL A 28 -7.12 16.35 7.19
C VAL A 28 -6.43 15.27 6.35
N ALA A 29 -5.56 15.69 5.45
CA ALA A 29 -4.69 14.76 4.71
C ALA A 29 -3.53 14.34 5.62
N LEU A 30 -3.24 13.03 5.65
CA LEU A 30 -2.31 12.47 6.64
C LEU A 30 -0.94 12.12 6.06
N ASN A 31 -0.88 11.73 4.79
CA ASN A 31 0.31 11.10 4.23
C ASN A 31 1.19 12.07 3.43
N ILE A 32 2.42 11.64 3.18
CA ILE A 32 3.32 12.30 2.21
C ILE A 32 2.79 12.14 0.80
N THR A 33 3.26 13.01 -0.10
CA THR A 33 2.98 12.89 -1.54
C THR A 33 3.60 11.63 -2.13
N LYS A 34 3.00 11.09 -3.18
CA LYS A 34 3.57 9.94 -3.93
C LYS A 34 4.98 10.21 -4.44
N GLU A 35 5.26 11.44 -4.85
CA GLU A 35 6.60 11.81 -5.35
C GLU A 35 7.64 11.70 -4.25
N PHE A 36 7.32 12.15 -3.04
CA PHE A 36 8.24 12.01 -1.91
C PHE A 36 8.43 10.53 -1.52
N GLY A 37 7.35 9.74 -1.52
CA GLY A 37 7.44 8.29 -1.32
C GLY A 37 8.34 7.58 -2.35
N LYS A 38 8.28 7.97 -3.63
CA LYS A 38 9.18 7.46 -4.67
C LYS A 38 10.64 7.84 -4.39
N THR A 39 10.88 9.05 -3.90
CA THR A 39 12.21 9.53 -3.53
C THR A 39 12.81 8.67 -2.43
N ILE A 40 12.05 8.40 -1.36
CA ILE A 40 12.49 7.53 -0.25
C ILE A 40 12.78 6.10 -0.75
N ARG A 41 11.89 5.54 -1.58
CA ARG A 41 12.08 4.19 -2.15
C ARG A 41 13.36 4.09 -2.97
N LYS A 42 13.73 5.15 -3.69
CA LYS A 42 14.93 5.17 -4.53
C LYS A 42 16.21 5.38 -3.73
N LYS A 43 16.20 6.34 -2.81
CA LYS A 43 17.40 6.81 -2.10
C LYS A 43 17.59 6.19 -0.70
N GLY A 44 16.53 5.65 -0.09
CA GLY A 44 16.47 5.37 1.34
C GLY A 44 16.35 6.65 2.18
N ILE A 45 16.15 6.50 3.48
CA ILE A 45 16.11 7.64 4.42
C ILE A 45 17.47 8.34 4.48
N GLU A 46 18.55 7.57 4.47
CA GLU A 46 19.91 8.09 4.52
C GLU A 46 20.29 8.93 3.30
N GLY A 47 19.69 8.63 2.15
CA GLY A 47 19.94 9.35 0.90
C GLY A 47 19.16 10.64 0.73
N LEU A 48 18.29 11.01 1.70
CA LEU A 48 17.56 12.27 1.69
C LEU A 48 18.50 13.46 2.01
N SER A 49 18.23 14.62 1.38
CA SER A 49 18.90 15.87 1.72
C SER A 49 18.51 16.35 3.13
N GLU A 50 19.25 17.30 3.69
CA GLU A 50 18.91 17.88 4.99
C GLU A 50 17.54 18.58 4.97
N GLU A 51 17.20 19.23 3.86
CA GLU A 51 15.90 19.88 3.67
C GLU A 51 14.77 18.84 3.63
N GLU A 52 14.96 17.75 2.89
CA GLU A 52 13.99 16.64 2.80
C GLU A 52 13.81 15.99 4.19
N ARG A 53 14.87 15.77 4.95
CA ARG A 53 14.80 15.20 6.30
C ARG A 53 14.09 16.11 7.31
N LYS A 54 14.27 17.42 7.25
CA LYS A 54 13.58 18.38 8.13
C LYS A 54 12.07 18.38 7.98
N THR A 55 11.55 17.86 6.87
CA THR A 55 10.10 17.74 6.66
C THR A 55 9.50 16.47 7.28
N LEU A 56 10.35 15.56 7.77
CA LEU A 56 9.94 14.31 8.37
C LEU A 56 9.98 14.37 9.89
N PRO A 57 9.03 13.71 10.58
CA PRO A 57 9.16 13.44 12.01
C PRO A 57 10.32 12.45 12.28
N GLU A 58 10.55 12.13 13.53
CA GLU A 58 11.41 11.03 13.92
C GLU A 58 10.82 9.71 13.40
N ILE A 59 11.61 8.95 12.63
CA ILE A 59 11.17 7.71 12.01
C ILE A 59 11.61 6.52 12.86
N ASP A 60 10.62 5.75 13.35
CA ASP A 60 10.88 4.53 14.12
C ASP A 60 10.91 3.28 13.23
N THR A 61 12.09 2.72 13.07
CA THR A 61 12.33 1.47 12.35
C THR A 61 12.66 0.30 13.29
N THR A 62 12.45 0.46 14.61
CA THR A 62 12.94 -0.48 15.63
C THR A 62 11.90 -1.53 16.06
N ASP A 63 10.65 -1.44 15.60
CA ASP A 63 9.61 -2.37 15.99
C ASP A 63 9.80 -3.75 15.33
N VAL A 64 10.31 -4.70 16.14
CA VAL A 64 10.62 -6.07 15.70
C VAL A 64 9.38 -6.83 15.24
N TYR A 65 8.22 -6.64 15.88
CA TYR A 65 6.99 -7.34 15.50
C TYR A 65 6.40 -6.81 14.23
N HIS A 66 6.34 -5.48 14.08
CA HIS A 66 5.94 -4.83 12.85
C HIS A 66 6.82 -5.25 11.67
N ARG A 67 8.15 -5.27 11.89
CA ARG A 67 9.12 -5.71 10.89
C ARG A 67 8.85 -7.15 10.45
N LYS A 68 8.68 -8.09 11.39
CA LYS A 68 8.37 -9.50 11.07
C LYS A 68 7.06 -9.64 10.29
N TYR A 69 6.04 -8.89 10.67
CA TYR A 69 4.76 -8.90 9.98
C TYR A 69 4.91 -8.45 8.52
N LEU A 70 5.57 -7.33 8.26
CA LEU A 70 5.79 -6.82 6.90
C LEU A 70 6.70 -7.73 6.07
N GLU A 71 7.68 -8.37 6.69
CA GLU A 71 8.53 -9.37 6.05
C GLU A 71 7.69 -10.58 5.59
N SER A 72 6.79 -11.08 6.42
CA SER A 72 5.91 -12.19 6.06
C SER A 72 4.98 -11.85 4.89
N ILE A 73 4.48 -10.61 4.82
CA ILE A 73 3.67 -10.14 3.69
C ILE A 73 4.50 -10.13 2.39
N LEU A 74 5.70 -9.57 2.44
CA LEU A 74 6.54 -9.49 1.25
C LEU A 74 6.91 -10.88 0.73
N MET A 75 7.25 -11.80 1.64
CA MET A 75 7.58 -13.18 1.30
C MET A 75 6.40 -13.95 0.68
N SER A 76 5.17 -13.69 1.13
CA SER A 76 3.97 -14.35 0.60
C SER A 76 3.65 -13.98 -0.85
N HIS A 77 4.19 -12.89 -1.37
CA HIS A 77 3.98 -12.43 -2.75
C HIS A 77 4.94 -13.08 -3.77
N GLY A 78 5.75 -14.06 -3.36
CA GLY A 78 6.47 -14.97 -4.26
C GLY A 78 7.37 -14.28 -5.29
N HIS A 79 8.35 -13.53 -4.84
CA HIS A 79 9.42 -13.05 -5.72
C HIS A 79 10.51 -14.13 -5.75
N GLY A 80 10.66 -14.85 -6.87
CA GLY A 80 11.71 -15.84 -7.07
C GLY A 80 13.11 -15.32 -6.74
N ASP A 81 14.17 -15.99 -7.12
CA ASP A 81 15.62 -15.82 -6.77
C ASP A 81 16.22 -14.39 -6.67
N THR A 82 15.45 -13.39 -6.31
CA THR A 82 15.90 -11.99 -6.13
C THR A 82 16.45 -11.82 -4.71
N ASP A 83 17.50 -11.01 -4.55
CA ASP A 83 17.98 -10.58 -3.22
C ASP A 83 16.87 -9.85 -2.45
N MET A 84 16.16 -10.61 -1.66
CA MET A 84 14.98 -10.15 -0.92
C MET A 84 15.35 -9.24 0.24
N SER A 85 16.56 -9.35 0.79
CA SER A 85 16.97 -8.59 1.98
C SER A 85 17.06 -7.08 1.70
N GLY A 86 17.74 -6.70 0.62
CA GLY A 86 17.85 -5.30 0.20
C GLY A 86 16.52 -4.69 -0.27
N LEU A 87 15.67 -5.51 -0.90
CA LEU A 87 14.33 -5.08 -1.31
C LEU A 87 13.42 -4.86 -0.09
N PHE A 88 13.44 -5.78 0.87
CA PHE A 88 12.68 -5.66 2.09
C PHE A 88 13.06 -4.42 2.90
N GLU A 89 14.36 -4.15 3.05
CA GLU A 89 14.82 -3.01 3.83
C GLU A 89 14.26 -1.68 3.29
N LYS A 90 14.32 -1.50 1.97
CA LYS A 90 13.73 -0.32 1.32
C LYS A 90 12.21 -0.23 1.48
N PHE A 91 11.54 -1.35 1.34
CA PHE A 91 10.09 -1.43 1.55
C PHE A 91 9.74 -1.06 2.99
N TYR A 92 10.44 -1.63 3.97
CA TYR A 92 10.21 -1.37 5.39
C TYR A 92 10.45 0.10 5.76
N GLN A 93 11.51 0.72 5.26
CA GLN A 93 11.77 2.15 5.45
C GLN A 93 10.62 3.01 4.93
N VAL A 94 10.12 2.74 3.73
CA VAL A 94 8.98 3.49 3.17
C VAL A 94 7.74 3.35 4.03
N GLN A 95 7.44 2.15 4.51
CA GLN A 95 6.32 1.90 5.40
C GLN A 95 6.45 2.69 6.70
N CYS A 96 7.61 2.64 7.35
CA CYS A 96 7.85 3.40 8.58
C CYS A 96 7.67 4.89 8.37
N VAL A 97 8.21 5.45 7.27
CA VAL A 97 8.05 6.88 6.96
C VAL A 97 6.57 7.24 6.77
N TRP A 98 5.81 6.47 6.01
CA TRP A 98 4.39 6.71 5.83
C TRP A 98 3.65 6.72 7.16
N GLU A 99 3.92 5.75 8.01
CA GLU A 99 3.23 5.58 9.28
C GLU A 99 3.60 6.63 10.31
N ASP A 100 4.87 7.02 10.40
CA ASP A 100 5.28 8.09 11.31
C ASP A 100 4.77 9.45 10.84
N VAL A 101 4.76 9.76 9.54
CA VAL A 101 4.16 10.99 9.01
C VAL A 101 2.65 11.03 9.23
N MET A 102 1.94 9.92 8.99
CA MET A 102 0.51 9.86 9.28
C MET A 102 0.22 10.04 10.77
N ALA A 103 1.03 9.42 11.63
CA ALA A 103 0.89 9.55 13.08
C ALA A 103 1.18 10.97 13.56
N ASP A 104 2.19 11.63 13.00
CA ASP A 104 2.51 13.02 13.29
C ASP A 104 1.38 13.97 12.87
N SER A 105 0.82 13.79 11.69
CA SER A 105 -0.34 14.54 11.19
C SER A 105 -1.57 14.37 12.09
N ILE A 106 -1.85 13.14 12.54
CA ILE A 106 -2.94 12.84 13.48
C ILE A 106 -2.70 13.52 14.82
N THR A 107 -1.50 13.38 15.37
CA THR A 107 -1.13 13.94 16.68
C THR A 107 -1.13 15.46 16.65
N GLY A 108 -0.60 16.05 15.57
CA GLY A 108 -0.62 17.50 15.37
C GLY A 108 -2.04 18.05 15.30
N TYR A 109 -2.95 17.41 14.55
CA TYR A 109 -4.35 17.81 14.51
C TYR A 109 -5.01 17.67 15.89
N LEU A 110 -4.85 16.54 16.58
CA LEU A 110 -5.47 16.29 17.88
C LEU A 110 -4.96 17.25 18.98
N SER A 111 -3.77 17.80 18.82
CA SER A 111 -3.19 18.80 19.71
C SER A 111 -3.62 20.24 19.38
N SER A 112 -4.30 20.44 18.25
CA SER A 112 -4.72 21.76 17.79
C SER A 112 -6.00 22.24 18.50
N PRO A 113 -6.23 23.56 18.61
CA PRO A 113 -7.47 24.12 19.14
C PRO A 113 -8.72 23.66 18.38
N GLU A 114 -8.59 23.39 17.08
CA GLU A 114 -9.66 22.94 16.20
C GLU A 114 -10.19 21.55 16.57
N ALA A 115 -9.35 20.71 17.19
CA ALA A 115 -9.72 19.37 17.62
C ALA A 115 -10.35 19.30 19.00
N LYS A 116 -10.44 20.43 19.71
CA LYS A 116 -11.00 20.48 21.07
C LYS A 116 -12.41 19.88 21.08
N ASP A 117 -12.64 18.93 21.98
CA ASP A 117 -13.91 18.23 22.20
C ASP A 117 -14.40 17.41 20.95
N LYS A 118 -13.49 17.12 20.00
CA LYS A 118 -13.79 16.33 18.81
C LYS A 118 -13.19 14.94 18.90
N LYS A 119 -13.77 14.05 18.11
CA LYS A 119 -13.20 12.73 17.80
C LYS A 119 -12.66 12.76 16.38
N LEU A 120 -11.57 12.08 16.15
CA LEU A 120 -11.00 11.89 14.81
C LEU A 120 -11.34 10.50 14.32
N LEU A 121 -11.93 10.42 13.12
CA LEU A 121 -12.09 9.17 12.38
C LEU A 121 -11.05 9.12 11.27
N VAL A 122 -10.26 8.06 11.23
CA VAL A 122 -9.18 7.89 10.27
C VAL A 122 -9.56 6.81 9.26
N PHE A 123 -9.56 7.15 7.98
CA PHE A 123 -9.65 6.19 6.87
C PHE A 123 -8.24 5.90 6.36
N ILE A 124 -7.84 4.64 6.45
CA ILE A 124 -6.47 4.22 6.16
C ILE A 124 -6.47 2.78 5.66
N GLY A 125 -5.46 2.39 4.90
CA GLY A 125 -5.29 1.00 4.50
C GLY A 125 -5.04 0.07 5.69
N GLY A 126 -5.70 -1.09 5.72
CA GLY A 126 -5.63 -2.05 6.83
C GLY A 126 -4.22 -2.46 7.22
N GLY A 127 -3.30 -2.56 6.24
CA GLY A 127 -1.90 -2.87 6.51
C GLY A 127 -1.18 -1.91 7.46
N HIS A 128 -1.70 -0.69 7.65
CA HIS A 128 -1.14 0.31 8.57
C HIS A 128 -1.73 0.29 9.98
N ILE A 129 -2.75 -0.54 10.23
CA ILE A 129 -3.43 -0.60 11.55
C ILE A 129 -3.46 -1.99 12.17
N ILE A 130 -3.24 -3.02 11.36
CA ILE A 130 -3.38 -4.41 11.76
C ILE A 130 -2.44 -4.74 12.93
N TYR A 131 -2.91 -5.56 13.87
CA TYR A 131 -2.23 -5.88 15.13
C TYR A 131 -1.84 -4.66 15.97
N HIS A 132 -2.48 -3.51 15.73
CA HIS A 132 -2.12 -2.20 16.30
C HIS A 132 -0.70 -1.73 15.95
N PHE A 133 -0.04 -2.38 15.03
CA PHE A 133 1.24 -1.91 14.48
C PHE A 133 1.04 -0.64 13.65
N GLY A 134 2.10 -0.10 13.13
CA GLY A 134 2.01 1.05 12.27
C GLY A 134 1.47 2.30 12.97
N VAL A 135 0.44 2.92 12.39
CA VAL A 135 -0.08 4.23 12.82
C VAL A 135 -0.66 4.23 14.24
N PRO A 136 -1.50 3.27 14.67
CA PRO A 136 -2.10 3.31 16.01
C PRO A 136 -1.07 3.35 17.13
N LYS A 137 -0.05 2.50 17.07
CA LYS A 137 1.03 2.44 18.05
C LYS A 137 1.84 3.73 18.09
N ARG A 138 2.12 4.32 16.93
CA ARG A 138 2.87 5.57 16.80
C ARG A 138 2.10 6.76 17.37
N VAL A 139 0.81 6.88 17.08
CA VAL A 139 -0.07 7.90 17.64
C VAL A 139 -0.16 7.76 19.16
N TYR A 140 -0.41 6.55 19.66
CA TYR A 140 -0.51 6.32 21.11
C TYR A 140 0.78 6.66 21.84
N ARG A 141 1.93 6.32 21.28
CA ARG A 141 3.24 6.68 21.85
C ARG A 141 3.42 8.19 22.02
N SER A 142 2.85 8.97 21.10
CA SER A 142 3.00 10.43 21.09
C SER A 142 2.03 11.15 22.01
N ASN A 143 0.78 10.68 22.15
CA ASN A 143 -0.27 11.43 22.85
C ASN A 143 -1.01 10.66 23.96
N HIS A 144 -0.84 9.36 24.03
CA HIS A 144 -1.46 8.44 25.00
C HIS A 144 -3.01 8.48 25.01
N LEU A 145 -3.62 9.01 23.94
CA LEU A 145 -5.08 9.04 23.83
C LEU A 145 -5.62 7.64 23.48
N PRO A 146 -6.77 7.25 24.06
CA PRO A 146 -7.39 5.98 23.70
C PRO A 146 -7.87 6.00 22.26
N TYR A 147 -7.69 4.87 21.58
CA TYR A 147 -8.15 4.65 20.22
C TYR A 147 -8.75 3.26 20.10
N LEU A 148 -9.43 3.01 19.00
CA LEU A 148 -9.84 1.68 18.59
C LEU A 148 -9.62 1.51 17.08
N THR A 149 -9.43 0.27 16.66
CA THR A 149 -9.26 -0.13 15.28
C THR A 149 -10.44 -0.96 14.81
N ILE A 150 -10.90 -0.67 13.58
CA ILE A 150 -11.94 -1.44 12.89
C ILE A 150 -11.36 -1.90 11.56
N GLU A 151 -11.30 -3.20 11.34
CA GLU A 151 -10.82 -3.78 10.10
C GLU A 151 -11.97 -4.44 9.34
N THR A 152 -11.95 -4.34 8.02
CA THR A 152 -12.97 -4.93 7.15
C THR A 152 -12.38 -6.03 6.30
N TYR A 153 -13.00 -7.21 6.34
CA TYR A 153 -12.59 -8.36 5.54
C TYR A 153 -13.69 -8.79 4.58
N GLU A 154 -13.31 -9.07 3.36
CA GLU A 154 -14.20 -9.75 2.45
C GLU A 154 -14.38 -11.21 2.90
N LYS A 155 -15.63 -11.71 2.92
CA LYS A 155 -15.94 -13.07 3.33
C LYS A 155 -15.12 -14.14 2.60
N ARG A 156 -14.80 -13.91 1.32
CA ARG A 156 -13.95 -14.80 0.51
C ARG A 156 -12.49 -14.83 0.96
N ALA A 157 -12.01 -13.75 1.53
CA ALA A 157 -10.64 -13.65 2.02
C ALA A 157 -10.44 -14.43 3.34
N LEU A 158 -11.51 -14.81 4.02
CA LEU A 158 -11.49 -15.61 5.26
C LEU A 158 -11.51 -17.12 4.99
N ASN A 159 -11.24 -17.56 3.76
CA ASN A 159 -11.13 -18.99 3.47
C ASN A 159 -9.89 -19.56 4.19
N PRO A 160 -10.09 -20.50 5.16
CA PRO A 160 -9.00 -21.06 5.96
C PRO A 160 -7.98 -21.88 5.12
N ASP A 161 -8.36 -22.29 3.90
CA ASP A 161 -7.50 -23.05 3.00
C ASP A 161 -6.52 -22.18 2.18
N LYS A 162 -6.56 -20.85 2.34
CA LYS A 162 -5.61 -19.94 1.70
C LYS A 162 -4.76 -19.30 2.77
N ASP A 163 -3.45 -19.32 2.55
CA ASP A 163 -2.45 -18.60 3.33
C ASP A 163 -2.76 -17.09 3.30
N HIS A 164 -3.65 -16.66 4.17
CA HIS A 164 -3.99 -15.26 4.29
C HIS A 164 -3.01 -14.57 5.24
N PRO A 165 -2.47 -13.38 4.91
CA PRO A 165 -1.52 -12.66 5.76
C PRO A 165 -1.98 -12.43 7.21
N LEU A 166 -3.30 -12.41 7.45
CA LEU A 166 -3.90 -12.33 8.79
C LEU A 166 -3.52 -13.48 9.72
N PHE A 167 -3.22 -14.65 9.13
CA PHE A 167 -2.88 -15.86 9.86
C PHE A 167 -1.42 -16.25 9.62
N ALA A 168 -0.67 -15.40 8.89
CA ALA A 168 0.72 -15.63 8.62
C ALA A 168 1.56 -15.30 9.85
N GLY A 169 1.98 -16.36 10.54
CA GLY A 169 3.01 -16.28 11.55
C GLY A 169 2.51 -16.33 13.00
N ASP A 170 3.48 -16.43 13.89
CA ASP A 170 3.31 -16.58 15.33
C ASP A 170 3.06 -15.23 16.04
N ILE A 171 2.24 -14.35 15.48
CA ILE A 171 1.89 -13.09 16.14
C ILE A 171 0.67 -13.34 17.03
N PRO A 172 0.83 -13.43 18.37
CA PRO A 172 -0.25 -13.77 19.29
C PRO A 172 -1.13 -12.55 19.60
N LEU A 173 -1.47 -11.75 18.59
CA LEU A 173 -2.25 -10.52 18.72
C LEU A 173 -3.52 -10.61 17.88
N GLN A 174 -4.57 -9.97 18.36
CA GLN A 174 -5.77 -9.79 17.55
C GLN A 174 -5.50 -8.76 16.46
N PRO A 175 -5.98 -8.99 15.22
CA PRO A 175 -5.71 -8.10 14.10
C PRO A 175 -6.31 -6.70 14.26
N ALA A 176 -7.42 -6.56 14.97
CA ALA A 176 -8.07 -5.28 15.30
C ALA A 176 -9.01 -5.45 16.49
N ASP A 177 -9.47 -4.33 17.10
CA ASP A 177 -10.48 -4.36 18.18
C ASP A 177 -11.83 -4.85 17.67
N TYR A 178 -12.17 -4.50 16.42
CA TYR A 178 -13.38 -4.96 15.75
C TYR A 178 -13.06 -5.41 14.33
N ILE A 179 -13.68 -6.53 13.95
CA ILE A 179 -13.62 -7.05 12.60
C ILE A 179 -15.02 -7.04 11.99
N LYS A 180 -15.17 -6.37 10.85
CA LYS A 180 -16.37 -6.37 10.04
C LYS A 180 -16.20 -7.28 8.84
N VAL A 181 -16.85 -8.42 8.83
CA VAL A 181 -16.91 -9.28 7.65
C VAL A 181 -17.95 -8.72 6.68
N VAL A 182 -17.54 -8.45 5.47
CA VAL A 182 -18.38 -7.93 4.40
C VAL A 182 -18.43 -8.91 3.23
N GLN A 183 -19.59 -9.00 2.57
CA GLN A 183 -19.73 -9.70 1.31
C GLN A 183 -19.82 -8.66 0.20
N LEU A 184 -18.74 -8.53 -0.57
CA LEU A 184 -18.74 -7.65 -1.71
C LEU A 184 -19.63 -8.25 -2.83
N PRO A 185 -20.36 -7.42 -3.58
CA PRO A 185 -21.07 -7.88 -4.76
C PRO A 185 -20.07 -8.42 -5.78
N GLU A 186 -20.50 -9.40 -6.57
CA GLU A 186 -19.71 -9.87 -7.70
C GLU A 186 -19.34 -8.68 -8.59
N PRO A 187 -18.06 -8.50 -8.94
CA PRO A 187 -17.65 -7.43 -9.83
C PRO A 187 -18.39 -7.63 -11.17
N LYS A 188 -19.23 -6.66 -11.53
CA LYS A 188 -19.83 -6.66 -12.87
C LYS A 188 -18.67 -6.62 -13.86
N LYS A 189 -18.56 -7.61 -14.73
CA LYS A 189 -17.60 -7.60 -15.84
C LYS A 189 -18.00 -6.48 -16.81
N THR A 190 -17.65 -5.24 -16.48
CA THR A 190 -18.01 -4.04 -17.27
C THR A 190 -17.01 -3.73 -18.38
N LYS A 191 -15.89 -4.43 -18.43
CA LYS A 191 -14.89 -4.23 -19.48
C LYS A 191 -14.65 -5.55 -20.20
N VAL A 192 -14.76 -5.52 -21.51
CA VAL A 192 -14.24 -6.59 -22.38
C VAL A 192 -12.73 -6.48 -22.31
N VAL A 193 -12.10 -7.42 -21.64
CA VAL A 193 -10.65 -7.53 -21.64
C VAL A 193 -10.24 -8.36 -22.84
N LEU A 194 -9.36 -7.83 -23.70
CA LEU A 194 -8.87 -8.54 -24.87
C LEU A 194 -8.16 -9.84 -24.49
N GLY A 195 -7.64 -9.92 -23.25
CA GLY A 195 -6.99 -11.13 -22.70
C GLY A 195 -5.68 -11.46 -23.39
N VAL A 196 -5.01 -10.47 -23.94
CA VAL A 196 -3.73 -10.59 -24.63
C VAL A 196 -2.64 -10.04 -23.72
N MET A 197 -1.60 -10.80 -23.50
CA MET A 197 -0.36 -10.31 -22.89
C MET A 197 0.59 -9.88 -24.01
N ILE A 198 1.07 -8.67 -23.94
CA ILE A 198 2.03 -8.11 -24.88
C ILE A 198 3.32 -7.78 -24.15
N ARG A 199 4.45 -7.98 -24.82
CA ARG A 199 5.77 -7.55 -24.32
C ARG A 199 6.56 -6.83 -25.39
N ASN A 200 7.42 -5.95 -24.96
CA ASN A 200 8.39 -5.31 -25.84
C ASN A 200 9.58 -6.27 -26.02
N MET A 201 9.84 -6.68 -27.24
CA MET A 201 11.07 -7.39 -27.59
C MET A 201 12.06 -6.41 -28.21
N LYS A 202 13.33 -6.55 -27.88
CA LYS A 202 14.40 -5.90 -28.64
C LYS A 202 14.45 -6.53 -30.03
N GLU A 203 14.58 -5.73 -31.08
CA GLU A 203 14.61 -6.24 -32.45
C GLU A 203 15.72 -7.27 -32.70
N ASN A 204 16.72 -7.33 -31.81
CA ASN A 204 17.87 -8.24 -31.90
C ASN A 204 17.65 -9.56 -31.13
N GLU A 205 16.54 -9.74 -30.46
CA GLU A 205 16.18 -11.01 -29.82
C GLU A 205 15.42 -11.88 -30.84
N THR A 206 15.98 -13.03 -31.17
CA THR A 206 15.26 -14.09 -31.91
C THR A 206 14.39 -14.86 -30.93
N GLU A 207 13.33 -15.54 -31.41
CA GLU A 207 12.42 -16.35 -30.56
C GLU A 207 13.14 -17.42 -29.72
N GLU A 208 14.42 -17.69 -30.01
CA GLU A 208 15.29 -18.64 -29.30
C GLU A 208 16.21 -17.97 -28.23
N GLY A 209 16.08 -16.67 -27.97
CA GLY A 209 16.80 -15.99 -26.88
C GLY A 209 18.30 -15.73 -27.12
N LYS A 210 18.79 -15.74 -28.37
CA LYS A 210 20.19 -15.40 -28.69
C LYS A 210 20.32 -13.90 -28.99
N GLU A 211 21.17 -13.20 -28.23
CA GLU A 211 21.53 -11.80 -28.51
C GLU A 211 22.47 -11.70 -29.71
N ASP A 212 22.12 -10.89 -30.69
CA ASP A 212 23.02 -10.45 -31.76
C ASP A 212 23.75 -9.17 -31.31
N LYS A 213 25.08 -9.28 -31.13
CA LYS A 213 25.90 -8.24 -30.44
C LYS A 213 26.33 -7.06 -31.32
N ASP A 214 25.97 -6.99 -32.60
CA ASP A 214 26.63 -6.05 -33.54
C ASP A 214 25.79 -4.83 -33.97
N LYS A 215 24.67 -4.50 -33.34
CA LYS A 215 23.84 -3.31 -33.72
C LYS A 215 23.84 -2.19 -32.69
N LYS A 216 24.24 -0.99 -33.13
CA LYS A 216 24.33 0.25 -32.32
C LYS A 216 23.00 0.95 -31.97
N GLU A 217 21.86 0.59 -32.57
CA GLU A 217 20.54 1.13 -32.22
C GLU A 217 19.64 0.00 -31.73
N GLN A 218 19.22 0.08 -30.45
CA GLN A 218 18.25 -0.85 -29.91
C GLN A 218 16.84 -0.43 -30.35
N LYS A 219 16.24 -1.15 -31.28
CA LYS A 219 14.84 -1.04 -31.63
C LYS A 219 14.03 -2.09 -30.87
N TYR A 220 12.80 -1.73 -30.54
CA TYR A 220 11.85 -2.60 -29.85
C TYR A 220 10.62 -2.80 -30.72
N ARG A 221 10.11 -4.03 -30.73
CA ARG A 221 8.81 -4.36 -31.30
C ARG A 221 7.90 -4.90 -30.21
N VAL A 222 6.61 -4.61 -30.33
CA VAL A 222 5.59 -5.18 -29.48
C VAL A 222 5.15 -6.51 -30.06
N VAL A 223 5.22 -7.55 -29.29
CA VAL A 223 4.78 -8.90 -29.69
C VAL A 223 3.69 -9.40 -28.77
N MET A 224 2.78 -10.21 -29.32
CA MET A 224 1.81 -10.93 -28.52
C MET A 224 2.53 -12.11 -27.84
N ASP A 225 2.54 -12.10 -26.50
CA ASP A 225 3.22 -13.12 -25.72
C ASP A 225 2.29 -14.29 -25.39
N SER A 226 1.05 -13.99 -25.02
CA SER A 226 0.05 -15.01 -24.75
C SER A 226 -1.38 -14.48 -24.94
N VAL A 227 -2.32 -15.39 -25.11
CA VAL A 227 -3.75 -15.12 -25.20
C VAL A 227 -4.46 -15.98 -24.18
N ARG A 228 -5.32 -15.36 -23.37
CA ARG A 228 -6.15 -16.12 -22.42
C ARG A 228 -7.31 -16.79 -23.15
N GLU A 229 -7.46 -18.10 -23.00
CA GLU A 229 -8.49 -18.92 -23.65
C GLU A 229 -9.91 -18.46 -23.32
N ASP A 230 -10.14 -17.92 -22.11
CA ASP A 230 -11.43 -17.42 -21.66
C ASP A 230 -11.75 -15.97 -22.09
N SER A 231 -10.89 -15.37 -22.90
CA SER A 231 -11.01 -13.98 -23.34
C SER A 231 -11.61 -13.82 -24.74
N ALA A 232 -11.95 -12.58 -25.11
CA ALA A 232 -12.47 -12.28 -26.44
C ALA A 232 -11.44 -12.54 -27.58
N ALA A 233 -10.14 -12.52 -27.30
CA ALA A 233 -9.08 -12.81 -28.27
C ALA A 233 -8.75 -14.32 -28.39
N GLY A 234 -9.18 -15.12 -27.41
CA GLY A 234 -9.00 -16.58 -27.40
C GLY A 234 -10.19 -17.36 -28.01
N ARG A 235 -11.23 -16.67 -28.46
CA ARG A 235 -12.37 -17.21 -29.16
C ARG A 235 -12.27 -16.86 -30.65
#